data_255e6b436ea64286eb84906453c9202d
#
_entry.id   255e6b436ea64286eb84906453c9202d
#
_cell.length_a   1.000
_cell.length_b   1.000
_cell.length_c   1.000
_cell.angle_alpha   90.00
_cell.angle_beta   90.00
_cell.angle_gamma   90.00
#
_symmetry.space_group_name_H-M   'P 1'
#
loop_
_entity.id
_entity.type
_entity.pdbx_description
1 polymer ?
#
loop_
_entity_poly.entity_id
_entity_poly.type
_entity_poly.pdbx_seq_one_letter_code
_entity_poly.pdbx_strand_id
1 'polypeptide(L)'
;MKSATSFDRIAETYDACWTTTPIGRAQRDLVWRDLDQLFHPGERILDIGCGTDEDAAHFAARGIHVYATDASPAMVQVARRRGITATVCEAEELGRIDRLFDGAISNFGALNCVGNLPVVAVSLARLVRPGGRLALCVLGRFCAWETLYYALRFQWSKSCRRWRRSAPFREMMIHYPGVAEIRAAFAPDFELYRWTGVGLLVPPSYVKLPAALVHMLAACDRFLTRLPLLRALADHRLLLLVRK
;
A
#
# COMPACT_ATOMS: atom_id res chain seq x y z
N MET A 1 -18.36 -13.19 16.10
CA MET A 1 -16.91 -12.92 16.19
C MET A 1 -16.38 -13.00 14.77
N LYS A 2 -15.80 -11.91 14.22
CA LYS A 2 -15.09 -11.98 12.93
C LYS A 2 -13.91 -12.93 13.09
N SER A 3 -13.68 -13.80 12.09
CA SER A 3 -12.52 -14.70 12.05
C SER A 3 -11.25 -13.88 12.15
N ALA A 4 -10.27 -14.35 12.94
CA ALA A 4 -8.95 -13.71 13.02
C ALA A 4 -8.35 -13.61 11.62
N THR A 5 -7.85 -12.44 11.25
CA THR A 5 -7.21 -12.24 9.95
C THR A 5 -5.86 -12.95 9.93
N SER A 6 -5.36 -13.31 8.75
CA SER A 6 -4.00 -13.88 8.64
C SER A 6 -2.91 -12.94 9.18
N PHE A 7 -3.19 -11.64 9.29
CA PHE A 7 -2.27 -10.64 9.81
C PHE A 7 -2.24 -10.60 11.35
N ASP A 8 -3.29 -11.06 12.05
CA ASP A 8 -3.30 -11.12 13.53
C ASP A 8 -2.14 -11.94 14.06
N ARG A 9 -1.81 -13.06 13.40
CA ARG A 9 -0.76 -13.98 13.83
C ARG A 9 0.66 -13.41 13.72
N ILE A 10 0.85 -12.38 12.92
CA ILE A 10 2.17 -11.81 12.64
C ILE A 10 2.31 -10.36 13.12
N ALA A 11 1.29 -9.79 13.71
CA ALA A 11 1.27 -8.37 14.08
C ALA A 11 2.49 -7.97 14.94
N GLU A 12 2.84 -8.77 15.95
CA GLU A 12 3.97 -8.48 16.84
C GLU A 12 5.34 -8.61 16.15
N THR A 13 5.44 -9.41 15.09
CA THR A 13 6.71 -9.66 14.37
C THR A 13 6.78 -8.96 13.03
N TYR A 14 5.70 -8.31 12.61
CA TYR A 14 5.56 -7.71 11.29
C TYR A 14 6.68 -6.72 10.98
N ASP A 15 7.00 -5.84 11.92
CA ASP A 15 8.03 -4.85 11.72
C ASP A 15 9.42 -5.47 11.56
N ALA A 16 9.76 -6.45 12.37
CA ALA A 16 11.03 -7.16 12.23
C ALA A 16 11.15 -7.93 10.92
N CYS A 17 10.00 -8.43 10.39
CA CYS A 17 9.97 -9.20 9.15
C CYS A 17 9.95 -8.30 7.89
N TRP A 18 9.48 -7.06 7.99
CA TRP A 18 9.32 -6.20 6.83
C TRP A 18 9.66 -4.73 7.10
N THR A 19 8.96 -4.03 8.00
CA THR A 19 9.03 -2.57 8.18
C THR A 19 10.46 -2.10 8.48
N THR A 20 11.19 -2.77 9.39
CA THR A 20 12.55 -2.39 9.80
C THR A 20 13.66 -2.99 8.94
N THR A 21 13.31 -3.84 7.97
CA THR A 21 14.31 -4.39 7.05
C THR A 21 14.84 -3.32 6.10
N PRO A 22 16.10 -3.43 5.60
CA PRO A 22 16.62 -2.48 4.63
C PRO A 22 15.73 -2.31 3.39
N ILE A 23 15.13 -3.41 2.90
CA ILE A 23 14.21 -3.40 1.75
C ILE A 23 12.91 -2.70 2.10
N GLY A 24 12.28 -3.04 3.22
CA GLY A 24 11.03 -2.41 3.66
C GLY A 24 11.18 -0.90 3.83
N ARG A 25 12.27 -0.45 4.47
CA ARG A 25 12.61 0.97 4.60
C ARG A 25 12.82 1.64 3.24
N ALA A 26 13.63 1.05 2.37
CA ALA A 26 13.91 1.62 1.06
C ALA A 26 12.64 1.76 0.19
N GLN A 27 11.75 0.76 0.18
CA GLN A 27 10.48 0.84 -0.54
C GLN A 27 9.56 1.91 0.08
N ARG A 28 9.52 2.02 1.40
CA ARG A 28 8.72 3.01 2.12
C ARG A 28 9.22 4.43 1.86
N ASP A 29 10.52 4.66 1.89
CA ASP A 29 11.13 5.96 1.58
C ASP A 29 10.82 6.42 0.14
N LEU A 30 10.74 5.46 -0.81
CA LEU A 30 10.34 5.76 -2.18
C LEU A 30 8.87 6.24 -2.25
N VAL A 31 7.99 5.66 -1.46
CA VAL A 31 6.58 6.07 -1.35
C VAL A 31 6.47 7.42 -0.63
N TRP A 32 7.09 7.56 0.55
CA TRP A 32 7.01 8.78 1.35
C TRP A 32 7.48 10.01 0.60
N ARG A 33 8.53 9.91 -0.21
CA ARG A 33 9.00 11.02 -1.05
C ARG A 33 7.90 11.65 -1.92
N ASP A 34 7.00 10.84 -2.47
CA ASP A 34 5.87 11.33 -3.27
C ASP A 34 4.72 11.79 -2.36
N LEU A 35 4.47 11.11 -1.24
CA LEU A 35 3.42 11.45 -0.28
C LEU A 35 3.73 12.71 0.52
N ASP A 36 4.99 12.97 0.83
CA ASP A 36 5.46 14.18 1.53
C ASP A 36 5.21 15.47 0.75
N GLN A 37 5.07 15.35 -0.58
CA GLN A 37 4.69 16.46 -1.46
C GLN A 37 3.17 16.54 -1.65
N LEU A 38 2.44 15.52 -1.25
CA LEU A 38 1.01 15.41 -1.46
C LEU A 38 0.22 15.97 -0.28
N PHE A 39 0.69 15.73 0.94
CA PHE A 39 0.00 16.10 2.18
C PHE A 39 0.80 17.11 2.98
N HIS A 40 0.08 18.02 3.67
CA HIS A 40 0.67 19.18 4.35
C HIS A 40 0.30 19.22 5.84
N PRO A 41 1.11 19.88 6.69
CA PRO A 41 0.80 20.07 8.11
C PRO A 41 -0.61 20.64 8.32
N GLY A 42 -1.33 20.11 9.31
CA GLY A 42 -2.71 20.50 9.63
C GLY A 42 -3.79 19.73 8.86
N GLU A 43 -3.45 19.02 7.78
CA GLU A 43 -4.40 18.17 7.06
C GLU A 43 -4.78 16.94 7.88
N ARG A 44 -6.00 16.44 7.65
CA ARG A 44 -6.52 15.19 8.21
C ARG A 44 -6.58 14.14 7.11
N ILE A 45 -5.87 13.04 7.28
CA ILE A 45 -5.86 11.95 6.30
C ILE A 45 -6.36 10.65 6.92
N LEU A 46 -6.96 9.80 6.08
CA LEU A 46 -7.36 8.44 6.40
C LEU A 46 -6.28 7.48 5.93
N ASP A 47 -5.77 6.61 6.83
CA ASP A 47 -4.89 5.51 6.47
C ASP A 47 -5.69 4.19 6.47
N ILE A 48 -5.72 3.52 5.32
CA ILE A 48 -6.51 2.32 5.06
C ILE A 48 -5.61 1.10 5.01
N GLY A 49 -5.78 0.19 5.97
CA GLY A 49 -4.89 -0.95 6.15
C GLY A 49 -3.54 -0.53 6.71
N CYS A 50 -3.58 0.22 7.81
CA CYS A 50 -2.41 0.86 8.43
C CYS A 50 -1.35 -0.14 8.94
N GLY A 51 -1.73 -1.39 9.16
CA GLY A 51 -0.85 -2.39 9.78
C GLY A 51 -0.39 -1.95 11.16
N THR A 52 0.93 -1.95 11.37
CA THR A 52 1.58 -1.51 12.61
C THR A 52 1.79 0.00 12.69
N ASP A 53 1.35 0.74 11.69
CA ASP A 53 1.20 2.21 11.66
C ASP A 53 2.49 3.04 11.53
N GLU A 54 3.43 2.53 10.78
CA GLU A 54 4.67 3.26 10.47
C GLU A 54 4.40 4.52 9.61
N ASP A 55 3.41 4.44 8.69
CA ASP A 55 3.04 5.57 7.83
C ASP A 55 2.37 6.68 8.65
N ALA A 56 1.44 6.32 9.56
CA ALA A 56 0.80 7.32 10.40
C ALA A 56 1.78 8.00 11.37
N ALA A 57 2.75 7.26 11.90
CA ALA A 57 3.81 7.86 12.73
C ALA A 57 4.65 8.87 11.93
N HIS A 58 5.00 8.53 10.68
CA HIS A 58 5.71 9.44 9.76
C HIS A 58 4.93 10.74 9.51
N PHE A 59 3.65 10.64 9.20
CA PHE A 59 2.81 11.81 8.94
C PHE A 59 2.50 12.62 10.20
N ALA A 60 2.28 11.96 11.34
CA ALA A 60 2.08 12.65 12.62
C ALA A 60 3.30 13.49 13.01
N ALA A 61 4.51 12.99 12.79
CA ALA A 61 5.74 13.74 13.00
C ALA A 61 5.87 14.99 12.11
N ARG A 62 5.11 15.05 11.01
CA ARG A 62 5.03 16.18 10.08
C ARG A 62 3.84 17.10 10.33
N GLY A 63 3.13 16.91 11.44
CA GLY A 63 1.97 17.73 11.81
C GLY A 63 0.69 17.40 11.03
N ILE A 64 0.59 16.22 10.45
CA ILE A 64 -0.59 15.73 9.74
C ILE A 64 -1.39 14.84 10.71
N HIS A 65 -2.71 15.04 10.77
CA HIS A 65 -3.59 14.26 11.63
C HIS A 65 -4.01 12.98 10.90
N VAL A 66 -3.59 11.83 11.39
CA VAL A 66 -3.92 10.55 10.77
C VAL A 66 -5.03 9.85 11.56
N TYR A 67 -6.04 9.39 10.86
CA TYR A 67 -7.02 8.44 11.34
C TYR A 67 -6.78 7.11 10.64
N ALA A 68 -6.34 6.11 11.39
CA ALA A 68 -5.90 4.85 10.84
C ALA A 68 -6.95 3.75 10.97
N THR A 69 -7.06 2.88 9.96
CA THR A 69 -7.94 1.72 9.98
C THR A 69 -7.20 0.47 9.52
N ASP A 70 -7.52 -0.66 10.13
CA ASP A 70 -7.06 -1.99 9.67
C ASP A 70 -8.12 -3.04 9.99
N ALA A 71 -8.19 -4.07 9.14
CA ALA A 71 -9.09 -5.19 9.36
C ALA A 71 -8.64 -6.11 10.51
N SER A 72 -7.34 -6.09 10.84
CA SER A 72 -6.72 -6.91 11.89
C SER A 72 -6.80 -6.20 13.26
N PRO A 73 -7.54 -6.76 14.23
CA PRO A 73 -7.53 -6.25 15.60
C PRO A 73 -6.14 -6.21 16.23
N ALA A 74 -5.28 -7.20 15.94
CA ALA A 74 -3.94 -7.25 16.48
C ALA A 74 -3.05 -6.15 15.90
N MET A 75 -3.14 -5.83 14.60
CA MET A 75 -2.44 -4.69 14.00
C MET A 75 -2.89 -3.37 14.63
N VAL A 76 -4.20 -3.15 14.76
CA VAL A 76 -4.76 -1.97 15.43
C VAL A 76 -4.26 -1.85 16.88
N GLN A 77 -4.12 -2.96 17.60
CA GLN A 77 -3.58 -2.94 18.95
C GLN A 77 -2.11 -2.50 18.98
N VAL A 78 -1.29 -2.95 18.02
CA VAL A 78 0.10 -2.51 17.88
C VAL A 78 0.15 -1.00 17.58
N ALA A 79 -0.64 -0.53 16.63
CA ALA A 79 -0.73 0.88 16.27
C ALA A 79 -1.12 1.77 17.48
N ARG A 80 -2.13 1.37 18.24
CA ARG A 80 -2.58 2.08 19.43
C ARG A 80 -1.51 2.16 20.54
N ARG A 81 -0.71 1.11 20.71
CA ARG A 81 0.42 1.13 21.65
C ARG A 81 1.49 2.16 21.26
N ARG A 82 1.53 2.59 20.01
CA ARG A 82 2.40 3.67 19.49
C ARG A 82 1.78 5.05 19.58
N GLY A 83 0.60 5.17 20.18
CA GLY A 83 -0.08 6.45 20.35
C GLY A 83 -0.90 6.90 19.14
N ILE A 84 -1.11 6.03 18.14
CA ILE A 84 -1.88 6.36 16.96
C ILE A 84 -3.36 6.06 17.15
N THR A 85 -4.22 6.98 16.68
CA THR A 85 -5.68 6.76 16.66
C THR A 85 -6.04 5.78 15.55
N ALA A 86 -6.19 4.50 15.91
CA ALA A 86 -6.49 3.43 14.98
C ALA A 86 -7.81 2.72 15.34
N THR A 87 -8.57 2.27 14.34
CA THR A 87 -9.86 1.60 14.49
C THR A 87 -9.91 0.32 13.67
N VAL A 88 -10.49 -0.74 14.23
CA VAL A 88 -10.73 -1.98 13.48
C VAL A 88 -11.86 -1.74 12.48
N CYS A 89 -11.52 -1.73 11.20
CA CYS A 89 -12.44 -1.50 10.10
C CYS A 89 -11.90 -2.14 8.82
N GLU A 90 -12.72 -2.97 8.18
CA GLU A 90 -12.41 -3.47 6.85
C GLU A 90 -12.55 -2.34 5.81
N ALA A 91 -11.76 -2.39 4.74
CA ALA A 91 -11.80 -1.36 3.71
C ALA A 91 -13.19 -1.25 3.04
N GLU A 92 -13.92 -2.36 2.92
CA GLU A 92 -15.31 -2.38 2.42
C GLU A 92 -16.32 -1.78 3.40
N GLU A 93 -15.96 -1.62 4.68
CA GLU A 93 -16.83 -1.05 5.72
C GLU A 93 -16.54 0.43 6.01
N LEU A 94 -15.65 1.08 5.27
CA LEU A 94 -15.29 2.50 5.45
C LEU A 94 -16.49 3.45 5.44
N GLY A 95 -17.58 3.08 4.75
CA GLY A 95 -18.82 3.85 4.75
C GLY A 95 -19.48 4.06 6.12
N ARG A 96 -19.03 3.36 7.17
CA ARG A 96 -19.46 3.55 8.57
C ARG A 96 -18.77 4.71 9.28
N ILE A 97 -17.70 5.23 8.70
CA ILE A 97 -16.97 6.37 9.25
C ILE A 97 -17.77 7.63 8.93
N ASP A 98 -18.04 8.45 9.95
CA ASP A 98 -18.71 9.74 9.82
C ASP A 98 -17.70 10.88 10.08
N ARG A 99 -16.80 11.07 9.13
CA ARG A 99 -15.77 12.11 9.18
C ARG A 99 -15.38 12.49 7.76
N LEU A 100 -14.92 13.75 7.58
CA LEU A 100 -14.31 14.21 6.34
C LEU A 100 -12.81 14.35 6.49
N PHE A 101 -12.11 13.96 5.43
CA PHE A 101 -10.65 13.98 5.32
C PHE A 101 -10.20 14.83 4.15
N ASP A 102 -9.00 15.39 4.28
CA ASP A 102 -8.31 16.11 3.22
C ASP A 102 -7.73 15.17 2.16
N GLY A 103 -7.54 13.90 2.54
CA GLY A 103 -7.13 12.84 1.65
C GLY A 103 -7.09 11.48 2.33
N ALA A 104 -6.66 10.47 1.58
CA ALA A 104 -6.47 9.13 2.13
C ALA A 104 -5.25 8.44 1.50
N ILE A 105 -4.67 7.52 2.26
CA ILE A 105 -3.59 6.64 1.81
C ILE A 105 -3.97 5.18 2.02
N SER A 106 -3.41 4.30 1.20
CA SER A 106 -3.39 2.87 1.44
C SER A 106 -2.09 2.32 0.88
N ASN A 107 -1.20 1.85 1.74
CA ASN A 107 0.15 1.47 1.37
C ASN A 107 0.37 -0.05 1.39
N PHE A 108 1.30 -0.50 0.57
CA PHE A 108 1.91 -1.83 0.57
C PHE A 108 0.92 -3.00 0.56
N GLY A 109 -0.13 -2.88 -0.26
CA GLY A 109 -0.96 -4.01 -0.63
C GLY A 109 -2.19 -4.24 0.25
N ALA A 110 -2.55 -3.34 1.15
CA ALA A 110 -3.79 -3.48 1.91
C ALA A 110 -5.01 -3.60 0.99
N LEU A 111 -5.11 -2.78 -0.06
CA LEU A 111 -6.18 -2.88 -1.06
C LEU A 111 -6.07 -4.11 -1.97
N ASN A 112 -4.96 -4.84 -1.96
CA ASN A 112 -4.87 -6.12 -2.65
C ASN A 112 -5.64 -7.23 -1.92
N CYS A 113 -6.01 -7.03 -0.65
CA CYS A 113 -6.84 -7.94 0.14
C CYS A 113 -8.34 -7.68 -0.03
N VAL A 114 -8.72 -6.62 -0.76
CA VAL A 114 -10.10 -6.17 -0.97
C VAL A 114 -10.71 -6.91 -2.16
N GLY A 115 -11.89 -7.50 -1.95
CA GLY A 115 -12.63 -8.18 -2.99
C GLY A 115 -13.43 -7.25 -3.91
N ASN A 116 -13.82 -6.08 -3.42
CA ASN A 116 -14.71 -5.14 -4.12
C ASN A 116 -14.19 -3.69 -4.05
N LEU A 117 -13.23 -3.35 -4.91
CA LEU A 117 -12.67 -1.99 -5.00
C LEU A 117 -13.71 -0.88 -5.27
N PRO A 118 -14.75 -1.06 -6.10
CA PRO A 118 -15.82 -0.07 -6.27
C PRO A 118 -16.49 0.34 -4.96
N VAL A 119 -16.75 -0.57 -4.03
CA VAL A 119 -17.35 -0.24 -2.72
C VAL A 119 -16.42 0.67 -1.92
N VAL A 120 -15.12 0.40 -1.95
CA VAL A 120 -14.12 1.25 -1.30
C VAL A 120 -14.08 2.63 -1.95
N ALA A 121 -14.12 2.69 -3.29
CA ALA A 121 -14.10 3.96 -4.03
C ALA A 121 -15.31 4.84 -3.69
N VAL A 122 -16.51 4.26 -3.64
CA VAL A 122 -17.75 4.97 -3.24
C VAL A 122 -17.65 5.48 -1.80
N SER A 123 -17.13 4.67 -0.88
CA SER A 123 -16.95 5.09 0.51
C SER A 123 -15.95 6.25 0.60
N LEU A 124 -14.82 6.16 -0.11
CA LEU A 124 -13.81 7.23 -0.13
C LEU A 124 -14.34 8.52 -0.79
N ALA A 125 -15.21 8.42 -1.79
CA ALA A 125 -15.87 9.58 -2.37
C ALA A 125 -16.74 10.35 -1.37
N ARG A 126 -17.24 9.69 -0.33
CA ARG A 126 -18.02 10.33 0.75
C ARG A 126 -17.13 10.88 1.85
N LEU A 127 -15.99 10.24 2.09
CA LEU A 127 -15.07 10.56 3.19
C LEU A 127 -14.01 11.59 2.82
N VAL A 128 -13.67 11.73 1.54
CA VAL A 128 -12.64 12.67 1.07
C VAL A 128 -13.31 13.87 0.42
N ARG A 129 -12.94 15.08 0.86
CA ARG A 129 -13.49 16.32 0.31
C ARG A 129 -13.18 16.49 -1.20
N PRO A 130 -13.99 17.23 -1.97
CA PRO A 130 -13.62 17.63 -3.32
C PRO A 130 -12.24 18.30 -3.36
N GLY A 131 -11.41 17.96 -4.34
CA GLY A 131 -10.01 18.35 -4.41
C GLY A 131 -9.06 17.59 -3.50
N GLY A 132 -9.58 16.75 -2.58
CA GLY A 132 -8.77 15.90 -1.71
C GLY A 132 -8.03 14.81 -2.50
N ARG A 133 -6.94 14.31 -1.93
CA ARG A 133 -5.98 13.47 -2.63
C ARG A 133 -5.98 12.04 -2.11
N LEU A 134 -5.84 11.07 -3.02
CA LEU A 134 -5.62 9.67 -2.66
C LEU A 134 -4.25 9.22 -3.12
N ALA A 135 -3.59 8.40 -2.31
CA ALA A 135 -2.39 7.68 -2.68
C ALA A 135 -2.56 6.18 -2.38
N LEU A 136 -2.56 5.37 -3.42
CA LEU A 136 -2.82 3.94 -3.36
C LEU A 136 -1.60 3.17 -3.84
N CYS A 137 -0.87 2.53 -2.92
CA CYS A 137 0.29 1.69 -3.24
C CYS A 137 -0.12 0.22 -3.20
N VAL A 138 -0.27 -0.39 -4.37
CA VAL A 138 -0.76 -1.75 -4.53
C VAL A 138 0.28 -2.65 -5.19
N LEU A 139 0.26 -3.94 -4.88
CA LEU A 139 1.01 -4.96 -5.60
C LEU A 139 0.56 -4.99 -7.06
N GLY A 140 1.52 -4.87 -7.96
CA GLY A 140 1.24 -4.86 -9.38
C GLY A 140 0.98 -6.26 -9.95
N ARG A 141 0.37 -6.28 -11.14
CA ARG A 141 0.08 -7.49 -11.93
C ARG A 141 1.33 -8.23 -12.41
N PHE A 142 2.43 -7.55 -12.48
CA PHE A 142 3.74 -8.07 -12.86
C PHE A 142 4.80 -7.52 -11.92
N CYS A 143 5.76 -8.34 -11.56
CA CYS A 143 6.95 -7.95 -10.83
C CYS A 143 8.14 -8.68 -11.45
N ALA A 144 9.08 -7.94 -12.03
CA ALA A 144 10.25 -8.54 -12.70
C ALA A 144 11.06 -9.41 -11.73
N TRP A 145 11.31 -8.91 -10.52
CA TRP A 145 12.03 -9.66 -9.48
C TRP A 145 11.36 -10.97 -9.11
N GLU A 146 10.04 -10.93 -8.84
CA GLU A 146 9.30 -12.14 -8.44
C GLU A 146 9.30 -13.17 -9.56
N THR A 147 9.03 -12.71 -10.79
CA THR A 147 9.01 -13.56 -11.97
C THR A 147 10.35 -14.26 -12.16
N LEU A 148 11.46 -13.49 -12.18
CA LEU A 148 12.80 -14.03 -12.37
C LEU A 148 13.25 -14.92 -11.21
N TYR A 149 13.05 -14.47 -9.96
CA TYR A 149 13.43 -15.21 -8.75
C TYR A 149 12.82 -16.60 -8.69
N TYR A 150 11.53 -16.73 -8.97
CA TYR A 150 10.85 -18.02 -8.96
C TYR A 150 11.08 -18.84 -10.22
N ALA A 151 11.28 -18.20 -11.40
CA ALA A 151 11.65 -18.89 -12.62
C ALA A 151 13.01 -19.59 -12.49
N LEU A 152 14.03 -18.91 -11.97
CA LEU A 152 15.37 -19.47 -11.72
C LEU A 152 15.37 -20.62 -10.69
N ARG A 153 14.31 -20.76 -9.91
CA ARG A 153 14.08 -21.86 -8.96
C ARG A 153 13.13 -22.94 -9.49
N PHE A 154 12.76 -22.86 -10.77
CA PHE A 154 11.83 -23.78 -11.43
C PHE A 154 10.45 -23.82 -10.75
N GLN A 155 10.06 -22.73 -10.01
CA GLN A 155 8.77 -22.61 -9.35
C GLN A 155 7.78 -21.80 -10.22
N TRP A 156 7.44 -22.35 -11.39
CA TRP A 156 6.64 -21.67 -12.43
C TRP A 156 5.29 -21.18 -11.93
N SER A 157 4.63 -21.95 -11.08
CA SER A 157 3.35 -21.55 -10.48
C SER A 157 3.44 -20.23 -9.69
N LYS A 158 4.55 -20.02 -8.96
CA LYS A 158 4.80 -18.79 -8.20
C LYS A 158 5.29 -17.66 -9.11
N SER A 159 6.10 -17.99 -10.11
CA SER A 159 6.60 -17.02 -11.10
C SER A 159 5.46 -16.30 -11.84
N CYS A 160 4.39 -17.01 -12.16
CA CYS A 160 3.26 -16.48 -12.92
C CYS A 160 2.02 -16.17 -12.06
N ARG A 161 2.11 -16.23 -10.71
CA ARG A 161 0.92 -16.14 -9.85
C ARG A 161 0.16 -14.83 -9.99
N ARG A 162 0.87 -13.69 -10.18
CA ARG A 162 0.26 -12.37 -10.34
C ARG A 162 -0.51 -12.22 -11.65
N TRP A 163 -0.12 -12.95 -12.69
CA TRP A 163 -0.81 -12.92 -14.00
C TRP A 163 -2.23 -13.49 -13.93
N ARG A 164 -2.48 -14.36 -12.95
CA ARG A 164 -3.80 -14.94 -12.70
C ARG A 164 -4.80 -13.98 -12.06
N ARG A 165 -4.44 -12.70 -11.86
CA ARG A 165 -5.21 -11.62 -11.22
C ARG A 165 -5.47 -11.81 -9.73
N SER A 166 -5.48 -13.02 -9.22
CA SER A 166 -5.59 -13.34 -7.79
C SER A 166 -4.81 -14.59 -7.46
N ALA A 167 -4.34 -14.69 -6.23
CA ALA A 167 -3.68 -15.87 -5.72
C ALA A 167 -3.99 -16.04 -4.22
N PRO A 168 -4.11 -17.30 -3.75
CA PRO A 168 -4.25 -17.55 -2.33
C PRO A 168 -2.96 -17.16 -1.59
N PHE A 169 -3.12 -16.52 -0.47
CA PHE A 169 -2.04 -16.22 0.47
C PHE A 169 -2.52 -16.50 1.89
N ARG A 170 -2.01 -17.55 2.51
CA ARG A 170 -2.51 -18.06 3.78
C ARG A 170 -4.03 -18.33 3.70
N GLU A 171 -4.83 -17.70 4.54
CA GLU A 171 -6.29 -17.88 4.63
C GLU A 171 -7.07 -16.82 3.86
N MET A 172 -6.39 -16.02 3.03
CA MET A 172 -7.01 -14.93 2.26
C MET A 172 -6.65 -15.00 0.78
N MET A 173 -7.41 -14.25 -0.02
CA MET A 173 -7.13 -14.07 -1.45
C MET A 173 -6.45 -12.71 -1.65
N ILE A 174 -5.31 -12.70 -2.33
CA ILE A 174 -4.66 -11.47 -2.78
C ILE A 174 -5.03 -11.22 -4.22
N HIS A 175 -5.57 -10.04 -4.49
CA HIS A 175 -5.92 -9.56 -5.83
C HIS A 175 -4.79 -8.70 -6.39
N TYR A 176 -4.53 -8.82 -7.68
CA TYR A 176 -3.51 -8.02 -8.38
C TYR A 176 -4.19 -7.14 -9.45
N PRO A 177 -4.87 -6.05 -9.07
CA PRO A 177 -5.55 -5.20 -10.03
C PRO A 177 -4.54 -4.47 -10.92
N GLY A 178 -4.90 -4.31 -12.20
CA GLY A 178 -4.15 -3.45 -13.12
C GLY A 178 -4.46 -1.97 -12.85
N VAL A 179 -3.58 -1.08 -13.29
CA VAL A 179 -3.78 0.37 -13.18
C VAL A 179 -5.11 0.81 -13.84
N ALA A 180 -5.46 0.22 -14.98
CA ALA A 180 -6.73 0.50 -15.66
C ALA A 180 -7.95 0.06 -14.85
N GLU A 181 -7.87 -1.06 -14.13
CA GLU A 181 -8.95 -1.56 -13.27
C GLU A 181 -9.17 -0.65 -12.06
N ILE A 182 -8.08 -0.23 -11.40
CA ILE A 182 -8.16 0.74 -10.30
C ILE A 182 -8.72 2.07 -10.82
N ARG A 183 -8.20 2.58 -11.94
CA ARG A 183 -8.70 3.79 -12.57
C ARG A 183 -10.20 3.69 -12.84
N ALA A 184 -10.67 2.59 -13.40
CA ALA A 184 -12.09 2.39 -13.70
C ALA A 184 -12.95 2.34 -12.43
N ALA A 185 -12.50 1.65 -11.38
CA ALA A 185 -13.22 1.56 -10.10
C ALA A 185 -13.37 2.92 -9.41
N PHE A 186 -12.39 3.81 -9.56
CA PHE A 186 -12.38 5.13 -8.94
C PHE A 186 -12.87 6.27 -9.84
N ALA A 187 -12.95 6.05 -11.17
CA ALA A 187 -13.24 7.09 -12.17
C ALA A 187 -14.51 7.92 -11.97
N PRO A 188 -15.64 7.40 -11.41
CA PRO A 188 -16.81 8.23 -11.21
C PRO A 188 -16.50 9.48 -10.37
N ASP A 189 -15.70 9.31 -9.33
CA ASP A 189 -15.49 10.32 -8.32
C ASP A 189 -14.05 10.83 -8.23
N PHE A 190 -13.10 10.10 -8.76
CA PHE A 190 -11.68 10.44 -8.70
C PHE A 190 -11.04 10.41 -10.08
N GLU A 191 -10.04 11.27 -10.26
CA GLU A 191 -9.19 11.31 -11.44
C GLU A 191 -7.79 10.82 -11.10
N LEU A 192 -7.30 9.82 -11.84
CA LEU A 192 -5.92 9.38 -11.76
C LEU A 192 -5.03 10.33 -12.57
N TYR A 193 -4.23 11.14 -11.89
CA TYR A 193 -3.34 12.09 -12.56
C TYR A 193 -1.89 11.60 -12.70
N ARG A 194 -1.45 10.67 -11.83
CA ARG A 194 -0.09 10.10 -11.91
C ARG A 194 -0.03 8.72 -11.30
N TRP A 195 0.86 7.87 -11.82
CA TRP A 195 1.30 6.66 -11.13
C TRP A 195 2.77 6.38 -11.39
N THR A 196 3.44 5.75 -10.44
CA THR A 196 4.85 5.36 -10.49
C THR A 196 5.01 3.90 -10.05
N GLY A 197 6.15 3.29 -10.37
CA GLY A 197 6.54 2.01 -9.79
C GLY A 197 7.19 2.20 -8.43
N VAL A 198 7.21 1.16 -7.60
CA VAL A 198 7.98 1.09 -6.35
C VAL A 198 8.63 -0.29 -6.29
N GLY A 199 9.95 -0.33 -6.11
CA GLY A 199 10.71 -1.57 -6.08
C GLY A 199 10.88 -2.21 -7.47
N LEU A 200 11.51 -1.49 -8.41
CA LEU A 200 11.96 -2.03 -9.68
C LEU A 200 13.29 -2.76 -9.52
N LEU A 201 14.29 -2.08 -8.97
CA LEU A 201 15.61 -2.62 -8.65
C LEU A 201 15.70 -3.08 -7.20
N VAL A 202 15.01 -2.39 -6.27
CA VAL A 202 14.83 -2.86 -4.90
C VAL A 202 13.94 -4.10 -4.93
N PRO A 203 14.46 -5.28 -4.52
CA PRO A 203 13.71 -6.52 -4.63
C PRO A 203 12.57 -6.62 -3.60
N PRO A 204 11.67 -7.60 -3.74
CA PRO A 204 10.74 -7.99 -2.66
C PRO A 204 11.50 -8.48 -1.41
N SER A 205 10.87 -8.35 -0.25
CA SER A 205 11.48 -8.58 1.08
C SER A 205 12.00 -10.00 1.35
N TYR A 206 11.57 -10.99 0.57
CA TYR A 206 12.10 -12.36 0.67
C TYR A 206 13.49 -12.54 0.01
N VAL A 207 13.96 -11.55 -0.74
CA VAL A 207 15.33 -11.50 -1.27
C VAL A 207 16.21 -10.78 -0.25
N LYS A 208 17.26 -11.44 0.23
CA LYS A 208 18.17 -10.84 1.21
C LYS A 208 19.36 -10.20 0.48
N LEU A 209 19.52 -8.90 0.68
CA LEU A 209 20.66 -8.13 0.15
C LEU A 209 21.31 -7.31 1.26
N PRO A 210 22.62 -7.01 1.16
CA PRO A 210 23.30 -6.05 2.05
C PRO A 210 22.63 -4.66 1.98
N ALA A 211 22.53 -3.97 3.12
CA ALA A 211 21.87 -2.67 3.21
C ALA A 211 22.48 -1.63 2.25
N ALA A 212 23.79 -1.58 2.11
CA ALA A 212 24.46 -0.66 1.20
C ALA A 212 24.01 -0.86 -0.27
N LEU A 213 23.87 -2.12 -0.69
CA LEU A 213 23.37 -2.43 -2.03
C LEU A 213 21.90 -2.01 -2.21
N VAL A 214 21.06 -2.26 -1.19
CA VAL A 214 19.65 -1.83 -1.21
C VAL A 214 19.55 -0.31 -1.35
N HIS A 215 20.35 0.47 -0.63
CA HIS A 215 20.37 1.93 -0.73
C HIS A 215 20.80 2.41 -2.13
N MET A 216 21.81 1.78 -2.72
CA MET A 216 22.23 2.09 -4.09
C MET A 216 21.10 1.80 -5.10
N LEU A 217 20.47 0.64 -5.01
CA LEU A 217 19.35 0.27 -5.87
C LEU A 217 18.16 1.22 -5.70
N ALA A 218 17.85 1.64 -4.45
CA ALA A 218 16.79 2.60 -4.16
C ALA A 218 17.09 3.97 -4.78
N ALA A 219 18.35 4.41 -4.78
CA ALA A 219 18.75 5.65 -5.44
C ALA A 219 18.49 5.62 -6.94
N CYS A 220 18.75 4.49 -7.61
CA CYS A 220 18.41 4.31 -9.02
C CYS A 220 16.89 4.22 -9.25
N ASP A 221 16.16 3.54 -8.38
CA ASP A 221 14.71 3.41 -8.45
C ASP A 221 13.98 4.76 -8.45
N ARG A 222 14.52 5.78 -7.78
CA ARG A 222 13.97 7.15 -7.77
C ARG A 222 13.71 7.73 -9.17
N PHE A 223 14.51 7.34 -10.13
CA PHE A 223 14.43 7.81 -11.52
C PHE A 223 13.75 6.79 -12.42
N LEU A 224 14.19 5.54 -12.36
CA LEU A 224 13.78 4.48 -13.28
C LEU A 224 12.30 4.12 -13.13
N THR A 225 11.76 4.15 -11.91
CA THR A 225 10.36 3.83 -11.65
C THR A 225 9.35 4.86 -12.15
N ARG A 226 9.82 6.00 -12.66
CA ARG A 226 8.99 7.02 -13.32
C ARG A 226 8.86 6.80 -14.83
N LEU A 227 9.77 6.04 -15.42
CA LEU A 227 9.78 5.76 -16.86
C LEU A 227 8.62 4.82 -17.24
N PRO A 228 7.85 5.13 -18.30
CA PRO A 228 6.58 4.45 -18.61
C PRO A 228 6.67 2.92 -18.70
N LEU A 229 7.70 2.37 -19.33
CA LEU A 229 7.88 0.92 -19.45
C LEU A 229 8.40 0.31 -18.15
N LEU A 230 9.38 0.94 -17.51
CA LEU A 230 10.06 0.40 -16.34
C LEU A 230 9.16 0.39 -15.09
N ARG A 231 8.33 1.43 -14.89
CA ARG A 231 7.38 1.47 -13.78
C ARG A 231 6.42 0.28 -13.77
N ALA A 232 6.13 -0.30 -14.95
CA ALA A 232 5.26 -1.46 -15.07
C ALA A 232 5.92 -2.78 -14.64
N LEU A 233 7.22 -2.81 -14.43
CA LEU A 233 8.02 -3.97 -14.02
C LEU A 233 8.27 -4.02 -12.50
N ALA A 234 8.00 -2.93 -11.79
CA ALA A 234 8.24 -2.79 -10.36
C ALA A 234 7.32 -3.71 -9.52
N ASP A 235 7.63 -3.90 -8.26
CA ASP A 235 6.86 -4.73 -7.32
C ASP A 235 5.48 -4.12 -7.03
N HIS A 236 5.46 -2.83 -6.67
CA HIS A 236 4.21 -2.09 -6.41
C HIS A 236 3.98 -0.99 -7.44
N ARG A 237 2.74 -0.50 -7.44
CA ARG A 237 2.27 0.68 -8.17
C ARG A 237 1.75 1.69 -7.17
N LEU A 238 2.33 2.87 -7.13
CA LEU A 238 1.81 4.01 -6.39
C LEU A 238 0.95 4.84 -7.35
N LEU A 239 -0.36 4.86 -7.12
CA LEU A 239 -1.33 5.63 -7.88
C LEU A 239 -1.72 6.86 -7.07
N LEU A 240 -1.69 8.03 -7.71
CA LEU A 240 -2.10 9.30 -7.12
C LEU A 240 -3.34 9.81 -7.84
N LEU A 241 -4.43 9.98 -7.07
CA LEU A 241 -5.72 10.41 -7.57
C LEU A 241 -6.17 11.67 -6.83
N VAL A 242 -7.04 12.43 -7.49
CA VAL A 242 -7.70 13.62 -6.92
C VAL A 242 -9.21 13.44 -6.95
N ARG A 243 -9.89 13.85 -5.88
CA ARG A 243 -11.34 13.88 -5.80
C ARG A 243 -11.87 15.01 -6.70
N LYS A 244 -12.82 14.68 -7.58
CA LYS A 244 -13.52 15.66 -8.43
C LYS A 244 -14.45 16.57 -7.64
#